data_303127f0da7d3b281c3225fb30152e4d
#
_entry.id   303127f0da7d3b281c3225fb30152e4d
#
_cell.length_a   1.000
_cell.length_b   1.000
_cell.length_c   1.000
_cell.angle_alpha   90.00
_cell.angle_beta   90.00
_cell.angle_gamma   90.00
#
_symmetry.space_group_name_H-M   'P 1'
#
loop_
_entity.id
_entity.type
_entity.pdbx_description
1 polymer ?
#
loop_
_entity_poly.entity_id
_entity_poly.type
_entity_poly.pdbx_seq_one_letter_code
_entity_poly.pdbx_strand_id
1 'polypeptide(L)'
;YPLTENFPKPLLPVGGKPILDWLAEDLESTGFIDGYVVISNHKFARHFEEWTEAKSYHVTVVDDGTSTNETRLGAVRDIQFAVEKLQLEDELLVIAGDNLLSFSLGEFIRFAKEKGTSCVMCHEENDLARQQRTAIITKDENSMITSYEEKPQRPKGNLAVPPFYCYREEDVARIDEAIK
;
A
#
# COMPACT_ATOMS: atom_id res chain seq x y z
N TYR A 1 -15.10 12.79 -9.22
CA TYR A 1 -15.93 12.33 -8.12
C TYR A 1 -17.09 11.41 -8.54
N PRO A 2 -17.83 11.64 -9.66
CA PRO A 2 -18.92 10.73 -10.03
C PRO A 2 -18.44 9.32 -10.43
N LEU A 3 -17.22 9.18 -10.97
CA LEU A 3 -16.70 7.91 -11.48
C LEU A 3 -16.40 6.88 -10.37
N THR A 4 -16.12 7.34 -9.14
CA THR A 4 -15.71 6.47 -8.03
C THR A 4 -16.80 6.25 -7.00
N GLU A 5 -17.99 6.75 -7.25
CA GLU A 5 -19.12 6.57 -6.33
C GLU A 5 -19.55 5.10 -6.26
N ASN A 6 -19.63 4.43 -7.42
CA ASN A 6 -20.08 3.05 -7.53
C ASN A 6 -19.06 2.13 -8.20
N PHE A 7 -17.82 2.58 -8.36
CA PHE A 7 -16.75 1.80 -8.97
C PHE A 7 -15.41 2.08 -8.26
N PRO A 8 -14.61 1.07 -7.92
CA PRO A 8 -13.36 1.26 -7.17
C PRO A 8 -12.29 1.95 -8.03
N LYS A 9 -11.64 2.96 -7.46
CA LYS A 9 -10.62 3.74 -8.16
C LYS A 9 -9.47 2.90 -8.75
N PRO A 10 -8.95 1.85 -8.07
CA PRO A 10 -7.91 0.99 -8.63
C PRO A 10 -8.28 0.29 -9.94
N LEU A 11 -9.57 0.07 -10.19
CA LEU A 11 -10.06 -0.58 -11.41
C LEU A 11 -10.46 0.42 -12.51
N LEU A 12 -10.34 1.74 -12.29
CA LEU A 12 -10.56 2.72 -13.34
C LEU A 12 -9.53 2.56 -14.47
N PRO A 13 -9.98 2.58 -15.74
CA PRO A 13 -9.08 2.42 -16.87
C PRO A 13 -8.23 3.68 -17.08
N VAL A 14 -6.93 3.49 -17.17
CA VAL A 14 -5.95 4.50 -17.58
C VAL A 14 -5.03 3.88 -18.63
N GLY A 15 -4.93 4.51 -19.79
CA GLY A 15 -4.10 3.95 -20.87
C GLY A 15 -4.60 2.62 -21.41
N GLY A 16 -5.92 2.33 -21.33
CA GLY A 16 -6.55 1.13 -21.88
C GLY A 16 -6.68 -0.06 -20.93
N LYS A 17 -6.17 0.01 -19.69
CA LYS A 17 -6.32 -1.03 -18.67
C LYS A 17 -6.49 -0.44 -17.27
N PRO A 18 -7.00 -1.20 -16.28
CA PRO A 18 -7.11 -0.77 -14.89
C PRO A 18 -5.80 -0.24 -14.31
N ILE A 19 -5.87 0.74 -13.38
CA ILE A 19 -4.69 1.23 -12.64
C ILE A 19 -3.96 0.07 -11.97
N LEU A 20 -4.71 -0.84 -11.35
CA LEU A 20 -4.17 -1.99 -10.64
C LEU A 20 -3.38 -2.94 -11.54
N ASP A 21 -3.73 -3.04 -12.83
CA ASP A 21 -2.99 -3.85 -13.80
C ASP A 21 -1.59 -3.30 -14.08
N TRP A 22 -1.41 -1.98 -14.06
CA TRP A 22 -0.09 -1.39 -14.22
C TRP A 22 0.86 -1.77 -13.08
N LEU A 23 0.34 -1.77 -11.84
CA LEU A 23 1.10 -2.16 -10.66
C LEU A 23 1.40 -3.67 -10.66
N ALA A 24 0.39 -4.49 -10.95
CA ALA A 24 0.54 -5.94 -10.96
C ALA A 24 1.51 -6.42 -12.06
N GLU A 25 1.45 -5.86 -13.27
CA GLU A 25 2.38 -6.21 -14.36
C GLU A 25 3.83 -5.80 -14.03
N ASP A 26 4.04 -4.64 -13.39
CA ASP A 26 5.36 -4.27 -12.90
C ASP A 26 5.88 -5.30 -11.90
N LEU A 27 5.07 -5.67 -10.91
CA LEU A 27 5.43 -6.65 -9.88
C LEU A 27 5.67 -8.04 -10.45
N GLU A 28 4.82 -8.53 -11.35
CA GLU A 28 5.03 -9.81 -12.06
C GLU A 28 6.37 -9.85 -12.80
N SER A 29 6.76 -8.73 -13.40
CA SER A 29 8.04 -8.62 -14.12
C SER A 29 9.26 -8.78 -13.21
N THR A 30 9.10 -8.56 -11.89
CA THR A 30 10.21 -8.63 -10.93
C THR A 30 10.56 -10.06 -10.51
N GLY A 31 9.59 -10.97 -10.54
CA GLY A 31 9.72 -12.33 -10.03
C GLY A 31 9.90 -12.43 -8.51
N PHE A 32 9.55 -11.38 -7.76
CA PHE A 32 9.68 -11.34 -6.31
C PHE A 32 8.38 -11.63 -5.56
N ILE A 33 7.24 -11.70 -6.26
CA ILE A 33 5.91 -11.80 -5.65
C ILE A 33 5.36 -13.18 -5.90
N ASP A 34 4.99 -13.88 -4.82
CA ASP A 34 4.41 -15.22 -4.87
C ASP A 34 2.87 -15.20 -4.93
N GLY A 35 2.23 -14.11 -4.50
CA GLY A 35 0.79 -13.95 -4.54
C GLY A 35 0.33 -12.55 -4.16
N TYR A 36 -0.93 -12.28 -4.42
CA TYR A 36 -1.54 -10.97 -4.20
C TYR A 36 -2.74 -11.07 -3.27
N VAL A 37 -2.87 -10.08 -2.41
CA VAL A 37 -4.06 -9.88 -1.56
C VAL A 37 -4.61 -8.49 -1.84
N VAL A 38 -5.87 -8.42 -2.24
CA VAL A 38 -6.61 -7.17 -2.38
C VAL A 38 -7.59 -7.04 -1.23
N ILE A 39 -7.39 -6.01 -0.41
CA ILE A 39 -8.33 -5.68 0.67
C ILE A 39 -9.29 -4.62 0.17
N SER A 40 -10.57 -4.88 0.31
CA SER A 40 -11.62 -3.97 -0.15
C SER A 40 -12.78 -3.95 0.85
N ASN A 41 -13.51 -2.84 0.86
CA ASN A 41 -14.77 -2.78 1.56
C ASN A 41 -15.83 -3.63 0.84
N HIS A 42 -16.89 -3.99 1.56
CA HIS A 42 -17.97 -4.84 1.06
C HIS A 42 -18.61 -4.29 -0.23
N LYS A 43 -18.73 -2.97 -0.34
CA LYS A 43 -19.32 -2.32 -1.53
C LYS A 43 -18.60 -2.67 -2.83
N PHE A 44 -17.28 -2.83 -2.78
CA PHE A 44 -16.45 -2.99 -3.96
C PHE A 44 -15.79 -4.37 -4.08
N ALA A 45 -15.90 -5.23 -3.09
CA ALA A 45 -15.25 -6.54 -3.08
C ALA A 45 -15.57 -7.35 -4.37
N ARG A 46 -16.84 -7.38 -4.77
CA ARG A 46 -17.27 -8.08 -5.98
C ARG A 46 -16.59 -7.58 -7.26
N HIS A 47 -16.30 -6.28 -7.39
CA HIS A 47 -15.62 -5.75 -8.56
C HIS A 47 -14.18 -6.30 -8.66
N PHE A 48 -13.52 -6.45 -7.51
CA PHE A 48 -12.18 -7.04 -7.47
C PHE A 48 -12.24 -8.56 -7.73
N GLU A 49 -13.23 -9.27 -7.21
CA GLU A 49 -13.43 -10.69 -7.53
C GLU A 49 -13.60 -10.90 -9.04
N GLU A 50 -14.48 -10.13 -9.70
CA GLU A 50 -14.65 -10.16 -11.14
C GLU A 50 -13.36 -9.79 -11.91
N TRP A 51 -12.58 -8.84 -11.39
CA TRP A 51 -11.28 -8.49 -11.95
C TRP A 51 -10.26 -9.64 -11.84
N THR A 52 -10.27 -10.44 -10.78
CA THR A 52 -9.34 -11.58 -10.62
C THR A 52 -9.57 -12.70 -11.62
N GLU A 53 -10.80 -12.89 -12.10
CA GLU A 53 -11.15 -13.97 -13.04
C GLU A 53 -10.33 -13.93 -14.35
N ALA A 54 -9.84 -12.75 -14.73
CA ALA A 54 -9.04 -12.55 -15.94
C ALA A 54 -7.53 -12.63 -15.70
N LYS A 55 -7.08 -12.96 -14.48
CA LYS A 55 -5.63 -12.95 -14.12
C LYS A 55 -5.03 -14.33 -14.21
N SER A 56 -3.76 -14.38 -14.67
CA SER A 56 -2.97 -15.61 -14.73
C SER A 56 -2.20 -15.90 -13.43
N TYR A 57 -2.15 -14.95 -12.52
CA TYR A 57 -1.51 -15.03 -11.20
C TYR A 57 -2.56 -15.11 -10.10
N HIS A 58 -2.16 -15.65 -8.95
CA HIS A 58 -3.08 -15.84 -7.83
C HIS A 58 -3.38 -14.53 -7.11
N VAL A 59 -4.66 -14.19 -6.99
CA VAL A 59 -5.15 -13.02 -6.22
C VAL A 59 -6.23 -13.47 -5.26
N THR A 60 -6.05 -13.16 -3.98
CA THR A 60 -7.08 -13.35 -2.95
C THR A 60 -7.75 -12.00 -2.67
N VAL A 61 -9.07 -11.94 -2.79
CA VAL A 61 -9.84 -10.74 -2.38
C VAL A 61 -10.32 -10.91 -0.94
N VAL A 62 -10.03 -9.93 -0.11
CA VAL A 62 -10.47 -9.86 1.29
C VAL A 62 -11.47 -8.73 1.43
N ASP A 63 -12.72 -9.09 1.70
CA ASP A 63 -13.78 -8.16 2.10
C ASP A 63 -13.64 -7.86 3.60
N ASP A 64 -13.43 -6.58 3.96
CA ASP A 64 -13.29 -6.11 5.34
C ASP A 64 -14.64 -5.97 6.06
N GLY A 65 -15.76 -6.21 5.35
CA GLY A 65 -17.12 -6.14 5.86
C GLY A 65 -17.65 -4.71 6.07
N THR A 66 -16.85 -3.68 5.79
CA THR A 66 -17.28 -2.28 5.95
C THR A 66 -18.02 -1.79 4.71
N SER A 67 -19.00 -0.91 4.89
CA SER A 67 -19.80 -0.40 3.77
C SER A 67 -19.85 1.12 3.67
N THR A 68 -19.43 1.83 4.70
CA THR A 68 -19.49 3.28 4.79
C THR A 68 -18.15 3.88 5.24
N ASN A 69 -17.99 5.19 5.04
CA ASN A 69 -16.77 5.89 5.48
C ASN A 69 -16.62 5.88 7.01
N GLU A 70 -17.75 5.86 7.75
CA GLU A 70 -17.76 5.85 9.21
C GLU A 70 -17.33 4.50 9.80
N THR A 71 -17.55 3.41 9.07
CA THR A 71 -17.21 2.04 9.50
C THR A 71 -15.83 1.59 9.07
N ARG A 72 -15.09 2.38 8.27
CA ARG A 72 -13.74 2.01 7.77
C ARG A 72 -12.81 1.65 8.92
N LEU A 73 -12.11 0.55 8.76
CA LEU A 73 -11.09 0.12 9.72
C LEU A 73 -9.85 1.05 9.70
N GLY A 74 -9.50 1.56 8.52
CA GLY A 74 -8.28 2.33 8.27
C GLY A 74 -7.11 1.44 7.85
N ALA A 75 -6.16 2.01 7.11
CA ALA A 75 -5.15 1.24 6.37
C ALA A 75 -4.38 0.22 7.21
N VAL A 76 -3.97 0.56 8.44
CA VAL A 76 -3.20 -0.38 9.29
C VAL A 76 -4.08 -1.53 9.78
N ARG A 77 -5.33 -1.26 10.13
CA ARG A 77 -6.28 -2.30 10.54
C ARG A 77 -6.74 -3.17 9.38
N ASP A 78 -6.81 -2.62 8.17
CA ASP A 78 -7.09 -3.40 6.96
C ASP A 78 -5.97 -4.41 6.71
N ILE A 79 -4.71 -4.00 6.85
CA ILE A 79 -3.55 -4.88 6.74
C ILE A 79 -3.62 -5.96 7.83
N GLN A 80 -3.80 -5.58 9.10
CA GLN A 80 -3.92 -6.52 10.20
C GLN A 80 -5.04 -7.54 9.96
N PHE A 81 -6.21 -7.08 9.55
CA PHE A 81 -7.36 -7.93 9.26
C PHE A 81 -7.04 -8.99 8.19
N ALA A 82 -6.33 -8.60 7.11
CA ALA A 82 -5.92 -9.55 6.08
C ALA A 82 -4.87 -10.53 6.59
N VAL A 83 -3.88 -10.06 7.36
CA VAL A 83 -2.83 -10.90 7.96
C VAL A 83 -3.46 -11.96 8.86
N GLU A 84 -4.37 -11.58 9.76
CA GLU A 84 -5.06 -12.50 10.67
C GLU A 84 -5.98 -13.47 9.91
N LYS A 85 -6.80 -12.95 8.99
CA LYS A 85 -7.78 -13.75 8.24
C LYS A 85 -7.13 -14.82 7.35
N LEU A 86 -5.99 -14.49 6.75
CA LEU A 86 -5.27 -15.37 5.83
C LEU A 86 -4.09 -16.09 6.50
N GLN A 87 -3.82 -15.79 7.77
CA GLN A 87 -2.68 -16.35 8.52
C GLN A 87 -1.35 -16.13 7.78
N LEU A 88 -1.12 -14.89 7.31
CA LEU A 88 0.09 -14.55 6.57
C LEU A 88 1.30 -14.50 7.50
N GLU A 89 2.28 -15.37 7.23
CA GLU A 89 3.55 -15.48 7.92
C GLU A 89 4.68 -15.30 6.89
N ASP A 90 4.78 -14.09 6.31
CA ASP A 90 5.74 -13.81 5.23
C ASP A 90 6.09 -12.31 5.18
N GLU A 91 7.10 -11.96 4.38
CA GLU A 91 7.39 -10.57 4.03
C GLU A 91 6.24 -9.97 3.21
N LEU A 92 5.84 -8.75 3.50
CA LEU A 92 4.74 -8.10 2.80
C LEU A 92 5.21 -6.84 2.07
N LEU A 93 4.87 -6.75 0.79
CA LEU A 93 4.83 -5.48 0.07
C LEU A 93 3.40 -4.92 0.12
N VAL A 94 3.21 -3.84 0.85
CA VAL A 94 1.92 -3.13 0.94
C VAL A 94 1.94 -1.94 0.01
N ILE A 95 0.93 -1.84 -0.85
CA ILE A 95 0.79 -0.75 -1.83
C ILE A 95 -0.64 -0.23 -1.87
N ALA A 96 -0.81 1.09 -2.05
CA ALA A 96 -2.11 1.64 -2.40
C ALA A 96 -2.37 1.45 -3.91
N GLY A 97 -3.37 0.65 -4.23
CA GLY A 97 -3.69 0.20 -5.59
C GLY A 97 -4.23 1.28 -6.54
N ASP A 98 -4.35 2.53 -6.09
CA ASP A 98 -4.90 3.65 -6.88
C ASP A 98 -3.83 4.64 -7.38
N ASN A 99 -2.57 4.20 -7.42
CA ASN A 99 -1.44 4.99 -7.88
C ASN A 99 -0.88 4.48 -9.21
N LEU A 100 -0.41 5.40 -10.05
CA LEU A 100 0.41 5.10 -11.21
C LEU A 100 1.83 5.56 -10.93
N LEU A 101 2.79 4.66 -11.14
CA LEU A 101 4.20 4.92 -10.90
C LEU A 101 4.95 5.13 -12.22
N SER A 102 5.94 6.00 -12.21
CA SER A 102 6.87 6.21 -13.32
C SER A 102 8.18 5.43 -13.17
N PHE A 103 8.27 4.55 -12.19
CA PHE A 103 9.42 3.70 -11.86
C PHE A 103 8.92 2.31 -11.44
N SER A 104 9.83 1.32 -11.44
CA SER A 104 9.51 -0.05 -11.02
C SER A 104 9.62 -0.23 -9.51
N LEU A 105 8.63 -0.92 -8.92
CA LEU A 105 8.67 -1.36 -7.53
C LEU A 105 9.77 -2.38 -7.25
N GLY A 106 10.28 -3.03 -8.29
CA GLY A 106 11.40 -3.97 -8.17
C GLY A 106 12.66 -3.35 -7.57
N GLU A 107 12.93 -2.06 -7.81
CA GLU A 107 14.05 -1.35 -7.18
C GLU A 107 13.82 -1.17 -5.68
N PHE A 108 12.59 -0.85 -5.28
CA PHE A 108 12.22 -0.71 -3.87
C PHE A 108 12.32 -2.04 -3.12
N ILE A 109 11.85 -3.15 -3.73
CA ILE A 109 11.97 -4.49 -3.16
C ILE A 109 13.45 -4.87 -2.99
N ARG A 110 14.28 -4.66 -4.01
CA ARG A 110 15.73 -4.93 -3.92
C ARG A 110 16.40 -4.13 -2.81
N PHE A 111 16.07 -2.84 -2.70
CA PHE A 111 16.58 -1.98 -1.63
C PHE A 111 16.19 -2.52 -0.25
N ALA A 112 14.93 -2.91 -0.03
CA ALA A 112 14.49 -3.48 1.24
C ALA A 112 15.22 -4.79 1.57
N LYS A 113 15.41 -5.68 0.59
CA LYS A 113 16.18 -6.91 0.75
C LYS A 113 17.65 -6.64 1.10
N GLU A 114 18.29 -5.68 0.47
CA GLU A 114 19.67 -5.28 0.76
C GLU A 114 19.83 -4.67 2.15
N LYS A 115 18.86 -3.87 2.59
CA LYS A 115 18.85 -3.28 3.94
C LYS A 115 18.56 -4.31 5.03
N GLY A 116 17.85 -5.40 4.72
CA GLY A 116 17.49 -6.44 5.68
C GLY A 116 16.58 -5.95 6.80
N THR A 117 15.79 -4.91 6.57
CA THR A 117 14.84 -4.32 7.52
C THR A 117 13.58 -3.85 6.79
N SER A 118 12.49 -3.63 7.52
CA SER A 118 11.30 -3.00 6.95
C SER A 118 11.63 -1.62 6.40
N CYS A 119 11.07 -1.30 5.24
CA CYS A 119 11.34 -0.06 4.52
C CYS A 119 10.07 0.65 4.11
N VAL A 120 10.11 1.96 4.06
CA VAL A 120 9.08 2.80 3.49
C VAL A 120 9.62 3.57 2.30
N MET A 121 8.77 3.80 1.31
CA MET A 121 9.09 4.70 0.22
C MET A 121 8.95 6.16 0.68
N CYS A 122 9.79 7.05 0.20
CA CYS A 122 9.62 8.48 0.42
C CYS A 122 10.04 9.30 -0.81
N HIS A 123 9.50 10.50 -0.91
CA HIS A 123 9.87 11.48 -1.92
C HIS A 123 9.90 12.88 -1.34
N GLU A 124 10.64 13.78 -1.98
CA GLU A 124 10.62 15.20 -1.61
C GLU A 124 9.29 15.83 -1.98
N GLU A 125 8.63 16.44 -1.00
CA GLU A 125 7.43 17.26 -1.17
C GLU A 125 7.72 18.67 -0.64
N ASN A 126 7.69 19.66 -1.52
CA ASN A 126 8.02 21.02 -1.17
C ASN A 126 6.79 21.91 -0.94
N ASP A 127 5.59 21.41 -1.22
CA ASP A 127 4.34 22.12 -0.96
C ASP A 127 3.88 21.84 0.49
N LEU A 128 3.88 22.88 1.32
CA LEU A 128 3.46 22.80 2.72
C LEU A 128 2.03 22.25 2.88
N ALA A 129 1.10 22.64 2.02
CA ALA A 129 -0.27 22.18 2.10
C ALA A 129 -0.41 20.66 1.80
N ARG A 130 0.50 20.10 0.99
CA ARG A 130 0.59 18.66 0.74
C ARG A 130 1.29 17.95 1.90
N GLN A 131 2.39 18.51 2.42
CA GLN A 131 3.07 17.97 3.61
C GLN A 131 2.11 17.81 4.80
N GLN A 132 1.20 18.79 4.99
CA GLN A 132 0.21 18.76 6.08
C GLN A 132 -0.89 17.69 5.90
N ARG A 133 -0.90 16.96 4.79
CA ARG A 133 -1.89 15.92 4.48
C ARG A 133 -1.32 14.50 4.41
N THR A 134 -0.02 14.36 4.60
CA THR A 134 0.68 13.09 4.54
C THR A 134 1.64 12.92 5.70
N ALA A 135 2.18 11.71 5.87
CA ALA A 135 3.26 11.48 6.81
C ALA A 135 4.56 12.12 6.28
N ILE A 136 5.30 12.76 7.17
CA ILE A 136 6.60 13.35 6.89
C ILE A 136 7.65 12.67 7.77
N ILE A 137 8.79 12.33 7.18
CA ILE A 137 9.92 11.73 7.88
C ILE A 137 11.18 12.57 7.73
N THR A 138 12.11 12.34 8.64
CA THR A 138 13.53 12.65 8.47
C THR A 138 14.33 11.36 8.53
N LYS A 139 15.49 11.33 7.88
CA LYS A 139 16.39 10.17 7.87
C LYS A 139 17.83 10.60 8.03
N ASP A 140 18.66 9.68 8.51
CA ASP A 140 20.10 9.84 8.58
C ASP A 140 20.80 9.48 7.26
N GLU A 141 22.13 9.53 7.25
CA GLU A 141 22.99 9.18 6.12
C GLU A 141 22.90 7.71 5.70
N ASN A 142 22.48 6.81 6.62
CA ASN A 142 22.27 5.39 6.37
C ASN A 142 20.85 5.07 5.89
N SER A 143 20.04 6.12 5.67
CA SER A 143 18.61 6.01 5.31
C SER A 143 17.74 5.46 6.44
N MET A 144 18.19 5.50 7.71
CA MET A 144 17.36 5.14 8.85
C MET A 144 16.47 6.31 9.25
N ILE A 145 15.18 6.02 9.45
CA ILE A 145 14.20 7.04 9.87
C ILE A 145 14.57 7.55 11.26
N THR A 146 14.76 8.87 11.37
CA THR A 146 15.09 9.55 12.64
C THR A 146 13.90 10.28 13.26
N SER A 147 12.87 10.59 12.46
CA SER A 147 11.58 11.10 12.96
C SER A 147 10.44 10.74 12.01
N TYR A 148 9.25 10.61 12.58
CA TYR A 148 8.00 10.39 11.85
C TYR A 148 6.92 11.33 12.41
N GLU A 149 6.21 12.03 11.53
CA GLU A 149 5.15 12.96 11.89
C GLU A 149 3.95 12.73 10.96
N GLU A 150 2.82 12.32 11.53
CA GLU A 150 1.58 12.16 10.76
C GLU A 150 0.86 13.50 10.60
N LYS A 151 0.68 13.94 9.36
CA LYS A 151 -0.01 15.18 8.98
C LYS A 151 0.40 16.40 9.84
N PRO A 152 1.70 16.70 9.93
CA PRO A 152 2.21 17.74 10.82
C PRO A 152 1.77 19.12 10.38
N GLN A 153 1.35 19.96 11.32
CA GLN A 153 1.06 21.38 11.03
C GLN A 153 2.33 22.19 10.71
N ARG A 154 3.47 21.75 11.27
CA ARG A 154 4.80 22.33 11.05
C ARG A 154 5.80 21.19 10.87
N PRO A 155 5.94 20.68 9.65
CA PRO A 155 6.81 19.53 9.37
C PRO A 155 8.29 19.88 9.66
N LYS A 156 9.04 18.93 10.23
CA LYS A 156 10.47 19.04 10.50
C LYS A 156 11.34 18.70 9.30
N GLY A 157 10.76 18.11 8.27
CA GLY A 157 11.42 17.72 7.05
C GLY A 157 10.50 17.90 5.84
N ASN A 158 10.95 17.44 4.69
CA ASN A 158 10.18 17.48 3.44
C ASN A 158 10.07 16.11 2.75
N LEU A 159 10.43 15.02 3.45
CA LEU A 159 10.28 13.67 2.89
C LEU A 159 8.89 13.13 3.21
N ALA A 160 8.01 13.16 2.21
CA ALA A 160 6.67 12.60 2.29
C ALA A 160 6.67 11.10 2.07
N VAL A 161 5.86 10.36 2.84
CA VAL A 161 5.74 8.91 2.76
C VAL A 161 4.43 8.55 2.03
N PRO A 162 4.49 8.13 0.77
CA PRO A 162 3.33 7.52 0.11
C PRO A 162 3.09 6.12 0.68
N PRO A 163 1.89 5.53 0.49
CA PRO A 163 1.54 4.25 1.08
C PRO A 163 2.16 3.07 0.30
N PHE A 164 3.48 2.95 0.37
CA PHE A 164 4.31 1.87 -0.17
C PHE A 164 5.29 1.42 0.91
N TYR A 165 5.08 0.21 1.43
CA TYR A 165 5.83 -0.33 2.56
C TYR A 165 6.30 -1.75 2.23
N CYS A 166 7.58 -2.06 2.52
CA CYS A 166 8.07 -3.42 2.60
C CYS A 166 8.21 -3.80 4.07
N TYR A 167 7.46 -4.77 4.53
CA TYR A 167 7.55 -5.30 5.89
C TYR A 167 8.30 -6.62 5.90
N ARG A 168 9.23 -6.76 6.84
CA ARG A 168 9.82 -8.05 7.20
C ARG A 168 8.80 -8.90 7.95
N GLU A 169 8.92 -10.23 7.84
CA GLU A 169 8.05 -11.18 8.54
C GLU A 169 7.92 -10.87 10.04
N GLU A 170 9.04 -10.62 10.72
CA GLU A 170 9.06 -10.27 12.15
C GLU A 170 8.30 -8.97 12.49
N ASP A 171 8.21 -8.03 11.57
CA ASP A 171 7.48 -6.78 11.76
C ASP A 171 5.99 -6.93 11.40
N VAL A 172 5.64 -7.82 10.47
CA VAL A 172 4.25 -8.18 10.18
C VAL A 172 3.58 -8.73 11.43
N ALA A 173 4.25 -9.62 12.17
CA ALA A 173 3.75 -10.16 13.42
C ALA A 173 3.50 -9.10 14.52
N ARG A 174 4.07 -7.89 14.37
CA ARG A 174 3.97 -6.79 15.33
C ARG A 174 3.01 -5.68 14.91
N ILE A 175 2.32 -5.81 13.77
CA ILE A 175 1.38 -4.78 13.30
C ILE A 175 0.28 -4.50 14.34
N ASP A 176 -0.14 -5.49 15.11
CA ASP A 176 -1.13 -5.36 16.19
C ASP A 176 -0.66 -4.47 17.35
N GLU A 177 0.64 -4.35 17.58
CA GLU A 177 1.23 -3.46 18.59
C GLU A 177 1.03 -1.98 18.23
N ALA A 178 0.99 -1.66 16.93
CA ALA A 178 0.82 -0.30 16.43
C ALA A 178 -0.62 0.23 16.52
N ILE A 179 -1.60 -0.66 16.82
CA ILE A 179 -3.04 -0.33 16.82
C ILE A 179 -3.56 -0.11 18.27
N LYS A 180 -2.79 -0.49 19.26
CA LYS A 180 -3.11 -0.31 20.70
C LYS A 180 -2.78 1.10 21.15
#